data_2d6a5119a656651bfdc4f4764eb4b37d
#
_entry.id   2d6a5119a656651bfdc4f4764eb4b37d
#
_cell.length_a   1.000
_cell.length_b   1.000
_cell.length_c   1.000
_cell.angle_alpha   90.00
_cell.angle_beta   90.00
_cell.angle_gamma   90.00
#
_symmetry.space_group_name_H-M   'P 1'
#
loop_
_entity.id
_entity.type
_entity.pdbx_description
1 polymer ?
#
loop_
_entity_poly.entity_id
_entity_poly.type
_entity_poly.pdbx_seq_one_letter_code
_entity_poly.pdbx_strand_id
1 'polypeptide(L)'
;MAGLVVPLLEACSNPSPPVTGCVVTPTEEEGPFPYTPDGTTRSEISNPLNRTDVRSNYSDGVMQTGIPLTLNFLVVNTNGACSPVLGARVDIWHCNRNGWYSGYGGQSGGVSGTPSSYVGQTWLRGYQTTSASAVAQFITVYPGWYSGRATHVHMEVFMNGVLVKIGQVAFPETISDAVHVTTDYTAHGINTTRNATDSVFGNSGTDLANETLAMTGDVTNGFTGTYAIGIPL
;
A
#
# COMPACT_ATOMS: atom_id res chain seq x y z
N MET A 1 -29.90 -22.06 44.30
CA MET A 1 -28.64 -21.96 43.49
C MET A 1 -28.98 -21.30 42.16
N ALA A 2 -28.65 -20.05 41.99
CA ALA A 2 -28.90 -19.31 40.74
C ALA A 2 -27.68 -19.44 39.86
N GLY A 3 -27.84 -20.09 38.69
CA GLY A 3 -26.79 -20.24 37.73
C GLY A 3 -26.55 -18.93 36.96
N LEU A 4 -25.31 -18.43 37.01
CA LEU A 4 -24.86 -17.27 36.27
C LEU A 4 -24.67 -17.68 34.80
N VAL A 5 -25.52 -17.20 33.91
CA VAL A 5 -25.31 -17.33 32.46
C VAL A 5 -24.42 -16.17 32.00
N VAL A 6 -23.19 -16.50 31.67
CA VAL A 6 -22.25 -15.54 31.04
C VAL A 6 -22.59 -15.51 29.54
N PRO A 7 -22.93 -14.34 28.93
CA PRO A 7 -23.10 -14.28 27.50
C PRO A 7 -21.76 -14.45 26.80
N LEU A 8 -21.67 -15.39 25.85
CA LEU A 8 -20.57 -15.45 24.91
C LEU A 8 -20.59 -14.15 24.06
N LEU A 9 -19.54 -13.37 24.14
CA LEU A 9 -19.26 -12.34 23.15
C LEU A 9 -18.94 -13.04 21.82
N GLU A 10 -19.88 -13.02 20.89
CA GLU A 10 -19.59 -13.32 19.49
C GLU A 10 -18.58 -12.29 18.98
N ALA A 11 -17.38 -12.75 18.66
CA ALA A 11 -16.39 -11.96 17.97
C ALA A 11 -16.99 -11.55 16.61
N CYS A 12 -17.23 -10.25 16.39
CA CYS A 12 -17.59 -9.73 15.09
C CYS A 12 -16.45 -10.06 14.12
N SER A 13 -16.61 -11.13 13.37
CA SER A 13 -15.77 -11.40 12.21
C SER A 13 -16.10 -10.37 11.15
N ASN A 14 -15.21 -9.42 10.91
CA ASN A 14 -15.28 -8.58 9.72
C ASN A 14 -15.32 -9.52 8.51
N PRO A 15 -16.32 -9.42 7.63
CA PRO A 15 -16.35 -10.25 6.43
C PRO A 15 -15.10 -9.95 5.60
N SER A 16 -14.39 -11.00 5.20
CA SER A 16 -13.30 -10.88 4.23
C SER A 16 -13.84 -10.21 2.97
N PRO A 17 -13.09 -9.27 2.37
CA PRO A 17 -13.52 -8.62 1.15
C PRO A 17 -13.84 -9.65 0.07
N PRO A 18 -14.84 -9.42 -0.79
CA PRO A 18 -15.18 -10.34 -1.84
C PRO A 18 -14.01 -10.46 -2.83
N VAL A 19 -13.47 -11.67 -2.98
CA VAL A 19 -12.43 -11.96 -3.96
C VAL A 19 -13.11 -12.11 -5.32
N THR A 20 -13.09 -11.05 -6.13
CA THR A 20 -13.56 -11.10 -7.51
C THR A 20 -12.39 -11.54 -8.40
N GLY A 21 -12.29 -12.85 -8.63
CA GLY A 21 -11.30 -13.43 -9.53
C GLY A 21 -10.00 -13.85 -8.82
N CYS A 22 -9.65 -15.11 -9.02
CA CYS A 22 -8.41 -15.68 -8.51
C CYS A 22 -7.37 -15.62 -9.62
N VAL A 23 -6.81 -14.45 -9.84
CA VAL A 23 -5.74 -14.23 -10.82
C VAL A 23 -4.41 -14.11 -10.10
N VAL A 24 -3.37 -14.64 -10.72
CA VAL A 24 -2.00 -14.34 -10.26
C VAL A 24 -1.79 -12.82 -10.42
N THR A 25 -1.44 -12.16 -9.33
CA THR A 25 -1.08 -10.73 -9.38
C THR A 25 0.07 -10.54 -10.37
N PRO A 26 0.01 -9.58 -11.30
CA PRO A 26 1.13 -9.24 -12.16
C PRO A 26 2.41 -9.01 -11.36
N THR A 27 3.55 -9.30 -11.95
CA THR A 27 4.85 -9.03 -11.33
C THR A 27 5.41 -7.78 -11.97
N GLU A 28 5.62 -6.77 -11.13
CA GLU A 28 6.11 -5.48 -11.58
C GLU A 28 7.53 -5.22 -11.05
N GLU A 29 8.15 -4.16 -11.56
CA GLU A 29 9.44 -3.73 -11.06
C GLU A 29 9.33 -3.22 -9.62
N GLU A 30 10.37 -3.42 -8.83
CA GLU A 30 10.46 -2.91 -7.48
C GLU A 30 10.45 -1.37 -7.43
N GLY A 31 10.90 -0.74 -8.50
CA GLY A 31 11.02 0.71 -8.62
C GLY A 31 12.28 1.27 -7.96
N PRO A 32 12.48 2.60 -8.00
CA PRO A 32 13.74 3.24 -7.60
C PRO A 32 13.87 3.50 -6.08
N PHE A 33 12.84 3.22 -5.28
CA PHE A 33 12.79 3.58 -3.86
C PHE A 33 12.47 2.42 -2.92
N PRO A 34 13.10 1.22 -3.05
CA PRO A 34 12.93 0.14 -2.09
C PRO A 34 13.45 0.52 -0.71
N TYR A 35 13.30 -0.34 0.29
CA TYR A 35 13.84 -0.07 1.60
C TYR A 35 15.37 -0.25 1.62
N THR A 36 16.08 0.81 1.97
CA THR A 36 17.54 0.82 2.08
C THR A 36 17.93 1.48 3.42
N PRO A 37 17.99 0.70 4.52
CA PRO A 37 18.21 1.27 5.86
C PRO A 37 19.57 1.97 6.00
N ASP A 38 20.57 1.55 5.24
CA ASP A 38 21.91 2.15 5.17
C ASP A 38 22.04 3.20 4.05
N GLY A 39 20.96 3.44 3.28
CA GLY A 39 20.94 4.36 2.15
C GLY A 39 21.62 3.84 0.89
N THR A 40 22.13 2.61 0.87
CA THR A 40 22.87 2.03 -0.26
C THR A 40 22.48 0.60 -0.62
N THR A 41 22.15 -0.21 0.37
CA THR A 41 21.87 -1.63 0.17
C THR A 41 20.37 -1.92 0.36
N ARG A 42 19.75 -2.49 -0.68
CA ARG A 42 18.37 -2.97 -0.59
C ARG A 42 18.27 -4.02 0.50
N SER A 43 17.21 -3.94 1.29
CA SER A 43 16.91 -4.89 2.35
C SER A 43 15.41 -5.06 2.47
N GLU A 44 14.98 -6.19 3.01
CA GLU A 44 13.60 -6.32 3.49
C GLU A 44 13.30 -5.22 4.51
N ILE A 45 12.06 -4.72 4.53
CA ILE A 45 11.64 -3.80 5.58
C ILE A 45 11.79 -4.52 6.92
N SER A 46 12.68 -4.04 7.77
CA SER A 46 13.06 -4.73 9.00
C SER A 46 12.26 -4.25 10.21
N ASN A 47 12.24 -5.06 11.27
CA ASN A 47 11.84 -4.58 12.58
C ASN A 47 12.73 -3.36 12.97
N PRO A 48 12.16 -2.22 13.43
CA PRO A 48 10.86 -2.11 14.07
C PRO A 48 9.67 -1.70 13.17
N LEU A 49 9.77 -1.82 11.87
CA LEU A 49 8.70 -1.40 10.93
C LEU A 49 7.58 -2.45 10.74
N ASN A 50 7.50 -3.46 11.63
CA ASN A 50 6.31 -4.30 11.77
C ASN A 50 5.21 -3.49 12.46
N ARG A 51 4.37 -2.82 11.68
CA ARG A 51 3.38 -1.87 12.20
C ARG A 51 2.19 -1.74 11.27
N THR A 52 1.01 -1.56 11.84
CA THR A 52 -0.21 -1.26 11.10
C THR A 52 -0.23 0.20 10.66
N ASP A 53 0.08 1.13 11.55
CA ASP A 53 0.16 2.56 11.21
C ASP A 53 1.56 2.91 10.68
N VAL A 54 1.62 3.17 9.37
CA VAL A 54 2.88 3.47 8.69
C VAL A 54 3.13 4.98 8.51
N ARG A 55 2.25 5.83 9.02
CA ARG A 55 2.32 7.28 8.80
C ARG A 55 3.49 7.94 9.50
N SER A 56 3.91 7.43 10.66
CA SER A 56 4.97 8.08 11.45
C SER A 56 6.37 7.67 11.01
N ASN A 57 7.31 8.59 11.22
CA ASN A 57 8.72 8.24 11.24
C ASN A 57 9.05 7.50 12.54
N TYR A 58 9.78 6.41 12.46
CA TYR A 58 10.04 5.57 13.62
C TYR A 58 10.92 6.27 14.68
N SER A 59 11.93 7.03 14.23
CA SER A 59 12.95 7.58 15.14
C SER A 59 12.46 8.77 15.96
N ASP A 60 11.53 9.58 15.43
CA ASP A 60 11.07 10.83 16.05
C ASP A 60 9.55 10.96 16.17
N GLY A 61 8.79 10.01 15.60
CA GLY A 61 7.34 10.00 15.63
C GLY A 61 6.66 11.04 14.73
N VAL A 62 7.41 11.78 13.90
CA VAL A 62 6.84 12.78 13.02
C VAL A 62 5.90 12.12 12.01
N MET A 63 4.65 12.58 12.01
CA MET A 63 3.57 12.01 11.17
C MET A 63 3.52 12.66 9.80
N GLN A 64 3.36 11.83 8.78
CA GLN A 64 2.91 12.30 7.46
C GLN A 64 1.43 12.63 7.50
N THR A 65 1.04 13.74 6.89
CA THR A 65 -0.34 14.22 6.82
C THR A 65 -0.88 14.10 5.40
N GLY A 66 -2.19 13.92 5.28
CA GLY A 66 -2.93 13.77 4.03
C GLY A 66 -4.30 13.18 4.29
N ILE A 67 -5.05 12.91 3.25
CA ILE A 67 -6.35 12.23 3.35
C ILE A 67 -6.14 10.83 3.91
N PRO A 68 -6.85 10.44 4.99
CA PRO A 68 -6.69 9.13 5.61
C PRO A 68 -6.96 8.00 4.61
N LEU A 69 -6.13 6.97 4.65
CA LEU A 69 -6.28 5.77 3.83
C LEU A 69 -6.02 4.51 4.68
N THR A 70 -6.96 3.58 4.64
CA THR A 70 -6.75 2.21 5.14
C THR A 70 -6.58 1.29 3.96
N LEU A 71 -5.50 0.50 3.94
CA LEU A 71 -5.24 -0.51 2.91
C LEU A 71 -5.40 -1.90 3.51
N ASN A 72 -6.16 -2.76 2.82
CA ASN A 72 -6.36 -4.17 3.17
C ASN A 72 -5.85 -5.04 2.03
N PHE A 73 -4.76 -5.75 2.26
CA PHE A 73 -4.21 -6.72 1.32
C PHE A 73 -4.60 -8.13 1.77
N LEU A 74 -5.43 -8.81 0.96
CA LEU A 74 -5.78 -10.21 1.15
C LEU A 74 -4.84 -11.07 0.30
N VAL A 75 -4.08 -11.97 0.91
CA VAL A 75 -3.19 -12.87 0.16
C VAL A 75 -3.93 -14.19 -0.10
N VAL A 76 -3.98 -14.62 -1.37
CA VAL A 76 -4.69 -15.83 -1.81
C VAL A 76 -3.80 -16.74 -2.67
N ASN A 77 -3.98 -18.06 -2.52
CA ASN A 77 -3.31 -19.06 -3.33
C ASN A 77 -4.12 -19.34 -4.62
N THR A 78 -3.58 -18.94 -5.76
CA THR A 78 -4.25 -19.10 -7.06
C THR A 78 -4.28 -20.55 -7.55
N ASN A 79 -3.34 -21.41 -7.10
CA ASN A 79 -3.36 -22.86 -7.35
C ASN A 79 -4.31 -23.60 -6.40
N GLY A 80 -4.71 -22.96 -5.30
CA GLY A 80 -5.58 -23.53 -4.26
C GLY A 80 -7.00 -22.94 -4.25
N ALA A 81 -7.61 -22.69 -5.40
CA ALA A 81 -8.96 -22.15 -5.54
C ALA A 81 -9.18 -20.83 -4.75
N CYS A 82 -8.21 -19.93 -4.76
CA CYS A 82 -8.20 -18.65 -4.02
C CYS A 82 -8.26 -18.80 -2.50
N SER A 83 -7.82 -19.93 -1.97
CA SER A 83 -7.77 -20.12 -0.53
C SER A 83 -6.90 -19.03 0.13
N PRO A 84 -7.34 -18.47 1.26
CA PRO A 84 -6.57 -17.47 2.00
C PRO A 84 -5.21 -18.03 2.45
N VAL A 85 -4.15 -17.21 2.32
CA VAL A 85 -2.79 -17.57 2.71
C VAL A 85 -2.46 -16.92 4.05
N LEU A 86 -2.21 -17.76 5.06
CA LEU A 86 -1.80 -17.32 6.39
C LEU A 86 -0.27 -17.30 6.50
N GLY A 87 0.24 -16.36 7.31
CA GLY A 87 1.67 -16.24 7.53
C GLY A 87 2.43 -15.60 6.36
N ALA A 88 1.74 -15.09 5.34
CA ALA A 88 2.35 -14.29 4.30
C ALA A 88 2.71 -12.92 4.87
N ARG A 89 3.97 -12.53 4.77
CA ARG A 89 4.40 -11.17 5.08
C ARG A 89 4.18 -10.29 3.86
N VAL A 90 3.50 -9.17 4.07
CA VAL A 90 3.27 -8.13 3.06
C VAL A 90 4.02 -6.88 3.49
N ASP A 91 4.95 -6.43 2.68
CA ASP A 91 5.67 -5.16 2.83
C ASP A 91 5.03 -4.13 1.90
N ILE A 92 4.91 -2.89 2.35
CA ILE A 92 4.44 -1.78 1.51
C ILE A 92 5.33 -0.55 1.66
N TRP A 93 5.38 0.25 0.60
CA TRP A 93 5.91 1.61 0.63
C TRP A 93 5.29 2.47 -0.45
N HIS A 94 5.20 3.77 -0.18
CA HIS A 94 4.71 4.74 -1.15
C HIS A 94 5.22 6.16 -0.84
N CYS A 95 5.07 7.08 -1.78
CA CYS A 95 5.43 8.47 -1.60
C CYS A 95 4.42 9.20 -0.69
N ASN A 96 4.87 10.30 -0.08
CA ASN A 96 3.97 11.19 0.64
C ASN A 96 3.11 12.04 -0.33
N ARG A 97 2.23 12.89 0.20
CA ARG A 97 1.35 13.77 -0.58
C ARG A 97 2.08 14.71 -1.55
N ASN A 98 3.37 14.94 -1.34
CA ASN A 98 4.22 15.77 -2.19
C ASN A 98 5.03 14.98 -3.22
N GLY A 99 4.84 13.66 -3.32
CA GLY A 99 5.56 12.81 -4.27
C GLY A 99 6.96 12.36 -3.83
N TRP A 100 7.30 12.47 -2.54
CA TRP A 100 8.61 12.09 -2.01
C TRP A 100 8.57 10.79 -1.20
N TYR A 101 9.65 10.02 -1.27
CA TYR A 101 9.82 8.79 -0.49
C TYR A 101 10.73 9.02 0.72
N SER A 102 10.40 8.37 1.83
CA SER A 102 11.30 8.26 2.98
C SER A 102 12.54 7.44 2.63
N GLY A 103 13.64 7.66 3.34
CA GLY A 103 14.90 6.94 3.17
C GLY A 103 15.80 7.48 2.07
N TYR A 104 15.34 8.38 1.22
CA TYR A 104 16.06 8.82 0.03
C TYR A 104 16.34 10.32 0.03
N GLY A 105 17.45 10.69 -0.61
CA GLY A 105 17.83 12.08 -0.90
C GLY A 105 17.95 12.33 -2.40
N GLY A 106 17.97 13.61 -2.80
CA GLY A 106 18.17 14.00 -4.20
C GLY A 106 17.07 13.55 -5.16
N GLN A 107 15.87 13.30 -4.65
CA GLN A 107 14.71 12.88 -5.44
C GLN A 107 14.24 14.01 -6.37
N SER A 108 13.58 13.64 -7.46
CA SER A 108 13.00 14.56 -8.44
C SER A 108 11.54 14.17 -8.75
N GLY A 109 10.80 15.12 -9.32
CA GLY A 109 9.43 14.86 -9.81
C GLY A 109 8.30 15.09 -8.81
N GLY A 110 8.59 15.29 -7.53
CA GLY A 110 7.60 15.72 -6.55
C GLY A 110 7.37 17.22 -6.54
N VAL A 111 6.64 17.72 -5.54
CA VAL A 111 6.26 19.15 -5.44
C VAL A 111 7.47 20.07 -5.33
N SER A 112 7.63 20.98 -6.27
CA SER A 112 8.72 21.98 -6.28
C SER A 112 8.68 22.84 -5.01
N GLY A 113 9.88 23.20 -4.51
CA GLY A 113 10.02 24.03 -3.31
C GLY A 113 9.78 23.32 -1.98
N THR A 114 9.45 22.01 -2.00
CA THR A 114 9.42 21.18 -0.81
C THR A 114 10.72 20.39 -0.64
N PRO A 115 11.10 19.98 0.59
CA PRO A 115 12.29 19.15 0.78
C PRO A 115 12.22 17.87 -0.05
N SER A 116 13.32 17.53 -0.73
CA SER A 116 13.47 16.34 -1.57
C SER A 116 14.42 15.31 -0.98
N SER A 117 14.90 15.55 0.24
CA SER A 117 15.80 14.63 0.95
C SER A 117 15.17 14.23 2.28
N TYR A 118 14.96 12.90 2.42
CA TYR A 118 14.38 12.26 3.58
C TYR A 118 15.21 11.04 4.01
N VAL A 119 16.54 11.14 3.84
CA VAL A 119 17.50 10.12 4.29
C VAL A 119 17.32 9.86 5.78
N GLY A 120 17.29 8.59 6.19
CA GLY A 120 17.07 8.17 7.57
C GLY A 120 15.62 8.20 8.04
N GLN A 121 14.69 8.69 7.22
CA GLN A 121 13.25 8.64 7.51
C GLN A 121 12.66 7.28 7.09
N THR A 122 11.59 6.89 7.77
CA THR A 122 10.95 5.57 7.57
C THR A 122 9.42 5.63 7.41
N TRP A 123 8.85 6.82 7.39
CA TRP A 123 7.40 6.99 7.22
C TRP A 123 6.90 6.39 5.90
N LEU A 124 5.63 5.98 5.88
CA LEU A 124 4.93 5.37 4.76
C LEU A 124 5.62 4.10 4.23
N ARG A 125 6.33 3.40 5.14
CA ARG A 125 6.91 2.07 4.95
C ARG A 125 6.55 1.19 6.13
N GLY A 126 6.24 -0.07 5.87
CA GLY A 126 5.99 -1.03 6.93
C GLY A 126 5.62 -2.40 6.38
N TYR A 127 5.56 -3.36 7.27
CA TYR A 127 5.09 -4.70 6.92
C TYR A 127 4.13 -5.25 7.96
N GLN A 128 3.27 -6.15 7.51
CA GLN A 128 2.36 -6.94 8.33
C GLN A 128 2.38 -8.39 7.86
N THR A 129 2.14 -9.31 8.78
CA THR A 129 1.98 -10.72 8.45
C THR A 129 0.51 -11.09 8.49
N THR A 130 0.01 -11.75 7.47
CA THR A 130 -1.39 -12.17 7.38
C THR A 130 -1.73 -13.13 8.52
N SER A 131 -2.80 -12.80 9.24
CA SER A 131 -3.35 -13.57 10.37
C SER A 131 -4.48 -14.50 9.92
N ALA A 132 -5.33 -14.91 10.85
CA ALA A 132 -6.46 -15.78 10.57
C ALA A 132 -7.46 -15.25 9.51
N SER A 133 -7.50 -13.96 9.27
CA SER A 133 -8.29 -13.35 8.18
C SER A 133 -7.56 -13.32 6.83
N ALA A 134 -6.30 -13.76 6.76
CA ALA A 134 -5.39 -13.65 5.62
C ALA A 134 -5.20 -12.20 5.10
N VAL A 135 -5.51 -11.20 5.92
CA VAL A 135 -5.39 -9.78 5.59
C VAL A 135 -4.19 -9.16 6.29
N ALA A 136 -3.38 -8.44 5.54
CA ALA A 136 -2.42 -7.47 6.04
C ALA A 136 -3.05 -6.07 5.91
N GLN A 137 -3.24 -5.38 7.04
CA GLN A 137 -3.88 -4.06 7.08
C GLN A 137 -2.88 -2.97 7.40
N PHE A 138 -3.00 -1.84 6.69
CA PHE A 138 -2.18 -0.66 6.92
C PHE A 138 -3.03 0.59 7.04
N ILE A 139 -2.70 1.43 8.03
CA ILE A 139 -3.22 2.79 8.19
C ILE A 139 -2.17 3.74 7.63
N THR A 140 -2.56 4.54 6.65
CA THR A 140 -1.66 5.43 5.93
C THR A 140 -2.36 6.71 5.50
N VAL A 141 -1.77 7.46 4.58
CA VAL A 141 -2.39 8.59 3.88
C VAL A 141 -2.47 8.30 2.39
N TYR A 142 -3.41 8.91 1.70
CA TYR A 142 -3.47 8.80 0.25
C TYR A 142 -2.16 9.30 -0.36
N PRO A 143 -1.50 8.54 -1.25
CA PRO A 143 -0.25 8.99 -1.87
C PRO A 143 -0.48 10.20 -2.78
N GLY A 144 0.54 11.05 -2.85
CA GLY A 144 0.67 11.97 -3.97
C GLY A 144 1.18 11.24 -5.21
N TRP A 145 1.93 11.96 -6.03
CA TRP A 145 2.55 11.41 -7.23
C TRP A 145 3.88 12.11 -7.53
N TYR A 146 4.68 11.52 -8.36
CA TYR A 146 5.88 12.13 -8.92
C TYR A 146 5.90 11.97 -10.44
N SER A 147 6.59 12.87 -11.12
CA SER A 147 6.56 12.97 -12.59
C SER A 147 6.91 11.65 -13.27
N GLY A 148 6.08 11.24 -14.22
CA GLY A 148 6.27 10.05 -15.03
C GLY A 148 5.59 8.79 -14.46
N ARG A 149 4.99 8.84 -13.25
CA ARG A 149 4.29 7.70 -12.65
C ARG A 149 2.86 8.04 -12.26
N ALA A 150 1.97 7.09 -12.47
CA ALA A 150 0.63 7.11 -11.91
C ALA A 150 0.68 7.01 -10.38
N THR A 151 -0.41 7.38 -9.69
CA THR A 151 -0.50 7.25 -8.23
C THR A 151 -0.53 5.77 -7.83
N HIS A 152 0.39 5.34 -6.97
CA HIS A 152 0.58 3.93 -6.66
C HIS A 152 1.13 3.67 -5.25
N VAL A 153 1.02 2.40 -4.84
CA VAL A 153 1.69 1.81 -3.69
C VAL A 153 2.49 0.61 -4.16
N HIS A 154 3.74 0.50 -3.74
CA HIS A 154 4.56 -0.68 -3.94
C HIS A 154 4.24 -1.74 -2.90
N MET A 155 4.38 -3.00 -3.28
CA MET A 155 4.22 -4.13 -2.37
C MET A 155 5.19 -5.27 -2.67
N GLU A 156 5.58 -5.99 -1.64
CA GLU A 156 6.29 -7.25 -1.72
C GLU A 156 5.62 -8.28 -0.83
N VAL A 157 5.64 -9.55 -1.24
CA VAL A 157 5.14 -10.65 -0.42
C VAL A 157 6.24 -11.66 -0.19
N PHE A 158 6.42 -12.04 1.07
CA PHE A 158 7.37 -13.07 1.48
C PHE A 158 6.64 -14.24 2.13
N MET A 159 7.07 -15.45 1.79
CA MET A 159 6.66 -16.70 2.43
C MET A 159 7.88 -17.36 3.06
N ASN A 160 7.85 -17.57 4.37
CA ASN A 160 8.97 -18.18 5.11
C ASN A 160 10.34 -17.47 4.83
N GLY A 161 10.33 -16.14 4.71
CA GLY A 161 11.52 -15.34 4.42
C GLY A 161 11.95 -15.35 2.94
N VAL A 162 11.20 -15.99 2.07
CA VAL A 162 11.49 -16.00 0.62
C VAL A 162 10.53 -15.02 -0.09
N LEU A 163 11.09 -14.11 -0.88
CA LEU A 163 10.32 -13.19 -1.72
C LEU A 163 9.59 -14.00 -2.82
N VAL A 164 8.26 -13.95 -2.81
CA VAL A 164 7.42 -14.70 -3.75
C VAL A 164 6.64 -13.81 -4.72
N LYS A 165 6.53 -12.51 -4.41
CA LYS A 165 5.87 -11.52 -5.27
C LYS A 165 6.47 -10.14 -5.07
N ILE A 166 6.69 -9.43 -6.17
CA ILE A 166 6.88 -7.98 -6.24
C ILE A 166 5.74 -7.44 -7.10
N GLY A 167 5.15 -6.32 -6.70
CA GLY A 167 4.09 -5.69 -7.45
C GLY A 167 3.86 -4.24 -7.04
N GLN A 168 3.00 -3.59 -7.78
CA GLN A 168 2.51 -2.26 -7.49
C GLN A 168 0.99 -2.26 -7.63
N VAL A 169 0.30 -1.39 -6.90
CA VAL A 169 -1.15 -1.23 -7.05
C VAL A 169 -1.49 0.20 -7.40
N ALA A 170 -2.32 0.36 -8.43
CA ALA A 170 -2.85 1.63 -8.90
C ALA A 170 -4.11 2.02 -8.15
N PHE A 171 -4.43 3.29 -8.17
CA PHE A 171 -5.69 3.84 -7.69
C PHE A 171 -6.63 4.14 -8.87
N PRO A 172 -7.97 4.05 -8.68
CA PRO A 172 -8.91 4.55 -9.67
C PRO A 172 -8.65 6.05 -9.92
N GLU A 173 -8.47 6.42 -11.17
CA GLU A 173 -8.08 7.80 -11.55
C GLU A 173 -9.08 8.86 -11.10
N THR A 174 -10.38 8.54 -11.15
CA THR A 174 -11.44 9.45 -10.68
C THR A 174 -11.31 9.79 -9.20
N ILE A 175 -10.83 8.85 -8.38
CA ILE A 175 -10.56 9.06 -6.96
C ILE A 175 -9.28 9.89 -6.80
N SER A 176 -8.20 9.54 -7.51
CA SER A 176 -6.95 10.30 -7.48
C SER A 176 -7.17 11.76 -7.89
N ASP A 177 -7.93 12.01 -8.96
CA ASP A 177 -8.25 13.36 -9.41
C ASP A 177 -9.02 14.15 -8.34
N ALA A 178 -10.00 13.50 -7.67
CA ALA A 178 -10.74 14.13 -6.57
C ALA A 178 -9.86 14.46 -5.36
N VAL A 179 -8.90 13.60 -5.04
CA VAL A 179 -7.90 13.83 -3.98
C VAL A 179 -6.96 14.97 -4.35
N HIS A 180 -6.41 14.96 -5.56
CA HIS A 180 -5.35 15.87 -5.98
C HIS A 180 -5.81 17.32 -6.15
N VAL A 181 -7.12 17.60 -6.15
CA VAL A 181 -7.66 18.96 -6.11
C VAL A 181 -7.97 19.46 -4.70
N THR A 182 -7.83 18.63 -3.67
CA THR A 182 -8.02 19.06 -2.27
C THR A 182 -6.86 19.94 -1.80
N THR A 183 -7.10 20.76 -0.77
CA THR A 183 -6.14 21.76 -0.26
C THR A 183 -4.77 21.14 0.04
N ASP A 184 -4.73 19.93 0.57
CA ASP A 184 -3.49 19.26 0.96
C ASP A 184 -2.65 18.77 -0.22
N TYR A 185 -3.24 18.63 -1.41
CA TYR A 185 -2.62 18.06 -2.62
C TYR A 185 -2.51 19.04 -3.79
N THR A 186 -3.22 20.17 -3.75
CA THR A 186 -3.26 21.14 -4.88
C THR A 186 -1.92 21.73 -5.26
N ALA A 187 -0.93 21.67 -4.36
CA ALA A 187 0.42 22.13 -4.67
C ALA A 187 1.07 21.36 -5.84
N HIS A 188 0.69 20.09 -6.03
CA HIS A 188 1.12 19.28 -7.16
C HIS A 188 0.03 19.22 -8.26
N GLY A 189 -1.23 19.34 -7.88
CA GLY A 189 -2.37 19.26 -8.79
C GLY A 189 -2.64 17.85 -9.29
N ILE A 190 -3.49 17.76 -10.32
CA ILE A 190 -3.89 16.49 -10.93
C ILE A 190 -2.68 15.85 -11.62
N ASN A 191 -2.52 14.54 -11.39
CA ASN A 191 -1.47 13.77 -12.05
C ASN A 191 -1.73 13.66 -13.55
N THR A 192 -0.78 14.05 -14.36
CA THR A 192 -0.86 13.96 -15.82
C THR A 192 -0.50 12.60 -16.37
N THR A 193 0.20 11.77 -15.60
CA THR A 193 0.47 10.38 -15.97
C THR A 193 -0.73 9.52 -15.55
N ARG A 194 -1.42 8.99 -16.54
CA ARG A 194 -2.59 8.13 -16.32
C ARG A 194 -2.18 6.68 -16.20
N ASN A 195 -2.98 5.86 -15.52
CA ASN A 195 -2.68 4.44 -15.32
C ASN A 195 -2.37 3.74 -16.65
N ALA A 196 -3.17 3.97 -17.68
CA ALA A 196 -2.99 3.36 -19.00
C ALA A 196 -1.75 3.85 -19.78
N THR A 197 -1.11 4.93 -19.36
CA THR A 197 0.10 5.48 -19.98
C THR A 197 1.32 5.44 -19.06
N ASP A 198 1.16 4.93 -17.85
CA ASP A 198 2.23 4.67 -16.91
C ASP A 198 3.11 3.51 -17.41
N SER A 199 4.42 3.60 -17.21
CA SER A 199 5.37 2.59 -17.72
C SER A 199 5.21 1.22 -17.06
N VAL A 200 4.60 1.15 -15.89
CA VAL A 200 4.32 -0.10 -15.15
C VAL A 200 2.92 -0.57 -15.49
N PHE A 201 1.89 0.21 -15.20
CA PHE A 201 0.49 -0.19 -15.36
C PHE A 201 0.00 -0.20 -16.81
N GLY A 202 0.62 0.58 -17.69
CA GLY A 202 0.25 0.66 -19.12
C GLY A 202 0.82 -0.44 -19.99
N ASN A 203 1.58 -1.38 -19.43
CA ASN A 203 2.20 -2.49 -20.16
C ASN A 203 1.16 -3.49 -20.69
N SER A 204 0.02 -3.64 -19.98
CA SER A 204 -1.09 -4.52 -20.36
C SER A 204 -2.42 -4.01 -19.77
N GLY A 205 -3.45 -3.87 -20.60
CA GLY A 205 -4.78 -3.49 -20.11
C GLY A 205 -5.42 -4.54 -19.20
N THR A 206 -5.05 -5.82 -19.34
CA THR A 206 -5.50 -6.89 -18.43
C THR A 206 -4.79 -6.78 -17.09
N ASP A 207 -3.50 -6.49 -17.08
CA ASP A 207 -2.72 -6.35 -15.86
C ASP A 207 -3.18 -5.12 -15.07
N LEU A 208 -3.39 -3.98 -15.71
CA LEU A 208 -3.95 -2.79 -15.06
C LEU A 208 -5.29 -3.08 -14.34
N ALA A 209 -6.18 -3.86 -14.96
CA ALA A 209 -7.44 -4.23 -14.31
C ALA A 209 -7.22 -5.09 -13.06
N ASN A 210 -6.15 -5.91 -13.04
CA ASN A 210 -5.76 -6.77 -11.94
C ASN A 210 -4.85 -6.07 -10.91
N GLU A 211 -4.42 -4.84 -11.17
CA GLU A 211 -3.52 -4.05 -10.30
C GLU A 211 -4.22 -2.84 -9.68
N THR A 212 -5.50 -2.63 -9.98
CA THR A 212 -6.24 -1.49 -9.46
C THR A 212 -6.95 -1.82 -8.15
N LEU A 213 -6.73 -1.00 -7.13
CA LEU A 213 -7.42 -1.09 -5.84
C LEU A 213 -8.94 -0.93 -5.98
N ALA A 214 -9.70 -1.79 -5.29
CA ALA A 214 -11.11 -1.53 -5.03
C ALA A 214 -11.22 -0.52 -3.89
N MET A 215 -11.83 0.64 -4.14
CA MET A 215 -11.86 1.76 -3.22
C MET A 215 -13.27 2.08 -2.74
N THR A 216 -13.40 2.45 -1.45
CA THR A 216 -14.61 3.02 -0.84
C THR A 216 -14.23 4.23 0.01
N GLY A 217 -15.20 5.11 0.29
CA GLY A 217 -14.97 6.34 1.06
C GLY A 217 -14.99 7.60 0.21
N ASP A 218 -14.55 8.70 0.79
CA ASP A 218 -14.53 10.02 0.16
C ASP A 218 -13.39 10.90 0.70
N VAL A 219 -13.19 12.07 0.09
CA VAL A 219 -12.11 13.00 0.45
C VAL A 219 -12.27 13.64 1.83
N THR A 220 -13.46 13.60 2.43
CA THR A 220 -13.75 14.19 3.75
C THR A 220 -13.51 13.20 4.87
N ASN A 221 -13.93 11.94 4.68
CA ASN A 221 -13.89 10.92 5.71
C ASN A 221 -12.69 9.97 5.55
N GLY A 222 -11.98 10.05 4.43
CA GLY A 222 -10.90 9.13 4.06
C GLY A 222 -11.40 7.94 3.26
N PHE A 223 -10.46 7.10 2.86
CA PHE A 223 -10.72 5.97 1.98
C PHE A 223 -10.32 4.64 2.61
N THR A 224 -10.95 3.59 2.14
CA THR A 224 -10.49 2.21 2.34
C THR A 224 -10.23 1.60 0.96
N GLY A 225 -8.99 1.14 0.76
CA GLY A 225 -8.58 0.39 -0.41
C GLY A 225 -8.46 -1.09 -0.06
N THR A 226 -8.95 -1.96 -0.93
CA THR A 226 -8.87 -3.41 -0.79
C THR A 226 -8.26 -4.01 -2.04
N TYR A 227 -7.35 -4.96 -1.86
CA TYR A 227 -6.68 -5.65 -2.96
C TYR A 227 -6.42 -7.12 -2.61
N ALA A 228 -6.69 -8.02 -3.57
CA ALA A 228 -6.35 -9.42 -3.43
C ALA A 228 -5.02 -9.72 -4.14
N ILE A 229 -4.01 -10.11 -3.38
CA ILE A 229 -2.70 -10.51 -3.92
C ILE A 229 -2.75 -12.01 -4.22
N GLY A 230 -2.84 -12.36 -5.48
CA GLY A 230 -2.81 -13.75 -5.94
C GLY A 230 -1.38 -14.26 -6.12
N ILE A 231 -1.01 -15.31 -5.40
CA ILE A 231 0.28 -15.99 -5.53
C ILE A 231 0.07 -17.47 -5.84
N PRO A 232 0.84 -18.06 -6.75
CA PRO A 232 0.76 -19.50 -7.08
C PRO A 232 1.63 -20.30 -6.09
N LEU A 233 0.99 -20.88 -5.07
CA LEU A 233 1.65 -21.74 -4.06
C LEU A 233 1.37 -23.22 -4.30
#